data_10cdf66629ea81e0fbb4a1e2448b0549
#
_entry.id   10cdf66629ea81e0fbb4a1e2448b0549
#
_cell.length_a   1.000
_cell.length_b   1.000
_cell.length_c   1.000
_cell.angle_alpha   90.00
_cell.angle_beta   90.00
_cell.angle_gamma   90.00
#
_symmetry.space_group_name_H-M   'P 1'
#
loop_
_entity.id
_entity.type
_entity.pdbx_description
1 polymer ?
#
loop_
_entity_poly.entity_id
_entity_poly.type
_entity_poly.pdbx_seq_one_letter_code
_entity_poly.pdbx_strand_id
1 'polypeptide(L)'
;MKIAVLGSGGWGTALAMLLEENGHQVTLWSYLEQESKQLQATGENPLLPGVKLPAGLSYTWDLDCVAGSDVVVMATPSFGVRSTAEQIAGRLSPGTILVSVSKGIEKGTFLRMSQIIREATGDRFPVVTLSGP
;
A
#
# COMPACT_ATOMS: atom_id res chain seq x y z
N MET A 1 -14.57 4.06 -4.16
CA MET A 1 -13.76 4.51 -3.03
C MET A 1 -12.41 5.01 -3.52
N LYS A 2 -11.80 5.89 -2.75
CA LYS A 2 -10.41 6.30 -2.99
C LYS A 2 -9.48 5.41 -2.18
N ILE A 3 -8.58 4.71 -2.85
CA ILE A 3 -7.71 3.71 -2.23
C ILE A 3 -6.25 4.01 -2.58
N ALA A 4 -5.38 4.01 -1.58
CA ALA A 4 -3.94 4.08 -1.78
C ALA A 4 -3.36 2.71 -1.48
N VAL A 5 -2.58 2.16 -2.41
CA VAL A 5 -1.85 0.90 -2.22
C VAL A 5 -0.38 1.25 -2.06
N LEU A 6 0.17 0.96 -0.90
CA LEU A 6 1.55 1.31 -0.55
C LEU A 6 2.46 0.09 -0.75
N GLY A 7 3.17 0.09 -1.84
CA GLY A 7 4.10 -0.96 -2.21
C GLY A 7 3.81 -1.51 -3.59
N SER A 8 4.76 -1.35 -4.50
CA SER A 8 4.63 -1.76 -5.90
C SER A 8 5.34 -3.08 -6.20
N GLY A 9 5.41 -3.96 -5.22
CA GLY A 9 5.81 -5.35 -5.46
C GLY A 9 4.74 -6.07 -6.29
N GLY A 10 4.96 -7.34 -6.61
CA GLY A 10 4.02 -8.10 -7.41
C GLY A 10 2.63 -8.18 -6.81
N TRP A 11 2.56 -8.46 -5.50
CA TRP A 11 1.28 -8.58 -4.80
C TRP A 11 0.54 -7.24 -4.70
N GLY A 12 1.26 -6.17 -4.31
CA GLY A 12 0.65 -4.83 -4.22
C GLY A 12 0.14 -4.34 -5.55
N THR A 13 0.90 -4.54 -6.62
CA THR A 13 0.48 -4.16 -7.97
C THR A 13 -0.74 -4.95 -8.43
N ALA A 14 -0.77 -6.26 -8.15
CA ALA A 14 -1.91 -7.10 -8.51
C ALA A 14 -3.19 -6.64 -7.78
N LEU A 15 -3.08 -6.30 -6.50
CA LEU A 15 -4.21 -5.76 -5.73
C LEU A 15 -4.69 -4.42 -6.30
N ALA A 16 -3.75 -3.54 -6.64
CA ALA A 16 -4.10 -2.24 -7.21
C ALA A 16 -4.89 -2.41 -8.53
N MET A 17 -4.46 -3.34 -9.37
CA MET A 17 -5.16 -3.65 -10.62
C MET A 17 -6.58 -4.14 -10.36
N LEU A 18 -6.73 -5.07 -9.43
CA LEU A 18 -8.03 -5.65 -9.09
C LEU A 18 -8.99 -4.57 -8.57
N LEU A 19 -8.50 -3.71 -7.70
CA LEU A 19 -9.32 -2.64 -7.13
C LEU A 19 -9.72 -1.61 -8.19
N GLU A 20 -8.82 -1.28 -9.10
CA GLU A 20 -9.14 -0.37 -10.20
C GLU A 20 -10.20 -0.98 -11.13
N GLU A 21 -10.07 -2.27 -11.45
CA GLU A 21 -11.05 -2.99 -12.28
C GLU A 21 -12.43 -3.02 -11.64
N ASN A 22 -12.50 -2.98 -10.31
CA ASN A 22 -13.76 -2.93 -9.58
C ASN A 22 -14.33 -1.51 -9.43
N GLY A 23 -13.76 -0.54 -10.12
CA GLY A 23 -14.30 0.80 -10.19
C GLY A 23 -13.79 1.77 -9.13
N HIS A 24 -12.77 1.41 -8.36
CA HIS A 24 -12.20 2.29 -7.36
C HIS A 24 -11.15 3.21 -7.95
N GLN A 25 -10.97 4.37 -7.34
CA GLN A 25 -9.91 5.31 -7.67
C GLN A 25 -8.67 4.88 -6.90
N VAL A 26 -7.67 4.34 -7.61
CA VAL A 26 -6.52 3.70 -6.97
C VAL A 26 -5.23 4.43 -7.32
N THR A 27 -4.42 4.70 -6.29
CA THR A 27 -3.06 5.21 -6.44
C THR A 27 -2.11 4.14 -5.92
N LEU A 28 -1.12 3.77 -6.74
CA LEU A 28 -0.07 2.83 -6.37
C LEU A 28 1.18 3.61 -6.01
N TRP A 29 1.60 3.46 -4.76
CA TRP A 29 2.79 4.12 -4.24
C TRP A 29 3.99 3.19 -4.34
N SER A 30 5.10 3.71 -4.87
CA SER A 30 6.38 3.04 -4.90
C SER A 30 7.36 3.75 -3.95
N TYR A 31 8.23 2.99 -3.31
CA TYR A 31 9.23 3.54 -2.41
C TYR A 31 10.22 4.45 -3.16
N LEU A 32 10.60 4.07 -4.37
CA LEU A 32 11.53 4.83 -5.18
C LEU A 32 10.82 5.57 -6.32
N GLU A 33 11.22 6.82 -6.51
CA GLU A 33 10.71 7.64 -7.61
C GLU A 33 10.89 6.95 -8.97
N GLN A 34 12.04 6.31 -9.19
CA GLN A 34 12.36 5.62 -10.42
C GLN A 34 11.37 4.50 -10.73
N GLU A 35 10.99 3.75 -9.72
CA GLU A 35 10.01 2.67 -9.87
C GLU A 35 8.65 3.22 -10.31
N SER A 36 8.20 4.29 -9.66
CA SER A 36 6.93 4.93 -9.98
C SER A 36 6.92 5.47 -11.42
N LYS A 37 7.99 6.14 -11.82
CA LYS A 37 8.11 6.70 -13.17
C LYS A 37 8.16 5.60 -14.24
N GLN A 38 8.82 4.49 -13.95
CA GLN A 38 8.88 3.36 -14.87
C GLN A 38 7.50 2.75 -15.08
N LEU A 39 6.76 2.52 -13.99
CA LEU A 39 5.40 1.96 -14.08
C LEU A 39 4.50 2.87 -14.91
N GLN A 40 4.59 4.17 -14.68
CA GLN A 40 3.80 5.15 -15.42
C GLN A 40 4.17 5.18 -16.90
N ALA A 41 5.46 5.10 -17.21
CA ALA A 41 5.95 5.20 -18.59
C ALA A 41 5.68 3.92 -19.39
N THR A 42 5.83 2.74 -18.78
CA THR A 42 5.74 1.47 -19.50
C THR A 42 4.39 0.78 -19.37
N GLY A 43 3.63 1.06 -18.31
CA GLY A 43 2.40 0.32 -18.02
C GLY A 43 2.63 -1.13 -17.66
N GLU A 44 3.85 -1.47 -17.26
CA GLU A 44 4.23 -2.85 -16.91
C GLU A 44 5.11 -2.85 -15.67
N ASN A 45 4.94 -3.90 -14.86
CA ASN A 45 5.78 -4.12 -13.68
C ASN A 45 6.65 -5.36 -13.92
N PRO A 46 7.98 -5.25 -13.83
CA PRO A 46 8.87 -6.42 -14.01
C PRO A 46 8.55 -7.58 -13.06
N LEU A 47 7.91 -7.32 -11.92
CA LEU A 47 7.51 -8.35 -10.97
C LEU A 47 6.21 -9.05 -11.38
N LEU A 48 5.52 -8.55 -12.41
CA LEU A 48 4.35 -9.17 -13.04
C LEU A 48 4.57 -9.24 -14.55
N PRO A 49 5.51 -10.10 -15.01
CA PRO A 49 5.85 -10.14 -16.42
C PRO A 49 4.67 -10.53 -17.30
N GLY A 50 4.51 -9.83 -18.42
CA GLY A 50 3.45 -10.10 -19.38
C GLY A 50 2.10 -9.50 -19.01
N VAL A 51 1.99 -8.80 -17.88
CA VAL A 51 0.75 -8.18 -17.44
C VAL A 51 0.78 -6.69 -17.73
N LYS A 52 -0.23 -6.20 -18.43
CA LYS A 52 -0.36 -4.78 -18.72
C LYS A 52 -1.24 -4.12 -17.66
N LEU A 53 -0.72 -3.02 -17.07
CA LEU A 53 -1.43 -2.31 -16.02
C LEU A 53 -2.56 -1.47 -16.61
N PRO A 54 -3.73 -1.37 -15.93
CA PRO A 54 -4.84 -0.56 -16.41
C PRO A 54 -4.48 0.92 -16.49
N ALA A 55 -5.03 1.60 -17.47
CA ALA A 55 -4.78 3.03 -17.68
C ALA A 55 -5.33 3.91 -16.55
N GLY A 56 -6.26 3.40 -15.76
CA GLY A 56 -6.90 4.15 -14.67
C GLY A 56 -6.10 4.20 -13.37
N LEU A 57 -4.96 3.49 -13.30
CA LEU A 57 -4.11 3.56 -12.12
C LEU A 57 -3.32 4.87 -12.09
N SER A 58 -3.23 5.47 -10.90
CA SER A 58 -2.33 6.59 -10.64
C SER A 58 -1.07 6.06 -9.94
N TYR A 59 0.05 6.71 -10.18
CA TYR A 59 1.34 6.29 -9.63
C TYR A 59 2.00 7.45 -8.91
N THR A 60 2.63 7.17 -7.77
CA THR A 60 3.35 8.20 -7.02
C THR A 60 4.43 7.57 -6.15
N TRP A 61 5.38 8.38 -5.72
CA TRP A 61 6.34 8.03 -4.67
C TRP A 61 6.15 8.92 -3.43
N ASP A 62 5.10 9.73 -3.41
CA ASP A 62 4.79 10.64 -2.31
C ASP A 62 3.71 10.00 -1.41
N LEU A 63 4.01 9.86 -0.12
CA LEU A 63 3.08 9.30 0.87
C LEU A 63 1.88 10.20 1.16
N ASP A 64 1.88 11.44 0.72
CA ASP A 64 0.70 12.30 0.84
C ASP A 64 -0.51 11.75 0.09
N CYS A 65 -0.30 10.77 -0.79
CA CYS A 65 -1.38 10.11 -1.50
C CYS A 65 -2.39 9.42 -0.57
N VAL A 66 -2.02 9.17 0.69
CA VAL A 66 -2.95 8.57 1.66
C VAL A 66 -4.00 9.57 2.16
N ALA A 67 -3.74 10.87 2.03
CA ALA A 67 -4.68 11.89 2.50
C ALA A 67 -6.01 11.78 1.73
N GLY A 68 -7.11 11.75 2.47
CA GLY A 68 -8.44 11.62 1.88
C GLY A 68 -8.78 10.23 1.36
N SER A 69 -7.91 9.25 1.56
CA SER A 69 -8.20 7.87 1.16
C SER A 69 -9.21 7.23 2.11
N ASP A 70 -10.12 6.45 1.56
CA ASP A 70 -11.07 5.66 2.35
C ASP A 70 -10.38 4.40 2.89
N VAL A 71 -9.46 3.85 2.11
CA VAL A 71 -8.70 2.65 2.46
C VAL A 71 -7.25 2.84 2.06
N VAL A 72 -6.34 2.42 2.93
CA VAL A 72 -4.91 2.36 2.63
C VAL A 72 -4.46 0.92 2.78
N VAL A 73 -3.93 0.35 1.71
CA VAL A 73 -3.44 -1.03 1.69
C VAL A 73 -1.93 -0.99 1.91
N MET A 74 -1.49 -1.61 3.00
CA MET A 74 -0.08 -1.71 3.36
C MET A 74 0.51 -2.97 2.72
N ALA A 75 1.15 -2.81 1.58
CA ALA A 75 1.75 -3.91 0.81
C ALA A 75 3.29 -3.77 0.72
N THR A 76 3.87 -2.99 1.62
CA THR A 76 5.33 -2.84 1.70
C THR A 76 5.96 -4.13 2.25
N PRO A 77 7.23 -4.40 1.93
CA PRO A 77 7.94 -5.52 2.56
C PRO A 77 7.91 -5.39 4.08
N SER A 78 7.97 -6.51 4.79
CA SER A 78 7.83 -6.54 6.25
C SER A 78 8.80 -5.60 6.97
N PHE A 79 10.03 -5.48 6.47
CA PHE A 79 11.03 -4.59 7.09
C PHE A 79 10.68 -3.10 6.93
N GLY A 80 9.78 -2.75 6.03
CA GLY A 80 9.39 -1.36 5.78
C GLY A 80 8.05 -0.97 6.40
N VAL A 81 7.32 -1.91 6.99
CA VAL A 81 5.96 -1.66 7.48
C VAL A 81 5.94 -0.61 8.59
N ARG A 82 6.80 -0.74 9.61
CA ARG A 82 6.82 0.22 10.72
C ARG A 82 7.14 1.63 10.23
N SER A 83 8.20 1.78 9.46
CA SER A 83 8.63 3.10 8.97
C SER A 83 7.54 3.75 8.13
N THR A 84 6.92 3.00 7.22
CA THR A 84 5.85 3.52 6.38
C THR A 84 4.63 3.92 7.21
N ALA A 85 4.24 3.07 8.16
CA ALA A 85 3.10 3.35 9.04
C ALA A 85 3.34 4.62 9.89
N GLU A 86 4.54 4.78 10.41
CA GLU A 86 4.88 5.99 11.17
C GLU A 86 4.80 7.25 10.30
N GLN A 87 5.26 7.16 9.06
CA GLN A 87 5.24 8.30 8.15
C GLN A 87 3.82 8.71 7.74
N ILE A 88 2.91 7.76 7.58
CA ILE A 88 1.53 8.09 7.17
C ILE A 88 0.62 8.47 8.34
N ALA A 89 1.01 8.17 9.57
CA ALA A 89 0.14 8.33 10.74
C ALA A 89 -0.48 9.73 10.85
N GLY A 90 0.30 10.77 10.58
CA GLY A 90 -0.15 12.15 10.63
C GLY A 90 -0.85 12.65 9.36
N ARG A 91 -0.91 11.83 8.32
CA ARG A 91 -1.48 12.21 7.01
C ARG A 91 -2.81 11.53 6.73
N LEU A 92 -3.17 10.55 7.54
CA LEU A 92 -4.41 9.79 7.36
C LEU A 92 -5.63 10.64 7.75
N SER A 93 -6.70 10.49 6.98
CA SER A 93 -7.96 11.15 7.28
C SER A 93 -8.75 10.34 8.31
N PRO A 94 -9.58 11.01 9.15
CA PRO A 94 -10.45 10.28 10.07
C PRO A 94 -11.33 9.28 9.31
N GLY A 95 -11.46 8.08 9.86
CA GLY A 95 -12.29 7.04 9.24
C GLY A 95 -11.58 6.17 8.20
N THR A 96 -10.33 6.47 7.85
CA THR A 96 -9.56 5.61 6.94
C THR A 96 -9.36 4.23 7.55
N ILE A 97 -9.58 3.20 6.74
CA ILE A 97 -9.35 1.81 7.13
C ILE A 97 -7.98 1.39 6.58
N LEU A 98 -7.16 0.81 7.45
CA LEU A 98 -5.84 0.30 7.07
C LEU A 98 -5.95 -1.21 6.84
N VAL A 99 -5.43 -1.67 5.69
CA VAL A 99 -5.43 -3.09 5.35
C VAL A 99 -3.98 -3.56 5.26
N SER A 100 -3.62 -4.54 6.07
CA SER A 100 -2.29 -5.15 6.03
C SER A 100 -2.32 -6.39 5.16
N VAL A 101 -1.49 -6.42 4.14
CA VAL A 101 -1.27 -7.62 3.32
C VAL A 101 0.15 -8.14 3.49
N SER A 102 0.96 -7.46 4.29
CA SER A 102 2.33 -7.87 4.60
C SER A 102 2.30 -8.99 5.65
N LYS A 103 3.13 -10.00 5.45
CA LYS A 103 3.21 -11.14 6.36
C LYS A 103 4.49 -11.09 7.18
N GLY A 104 4.49 -11.83 8.29
CA GLY A 104 5.67 -12.03 9.08
C GLY A 104 5.61 -11.32 10.43
N ILE A 105 6.73 -11.35 11.10
CA ILE A 105 6.92 -10.83 12.45
C ILE A 105 8.13 -9.90 12.41
N GLU A 106 8.04 -8.79 13.12
CA GLU A 106 9.16 -7.85 13.21
C GLU A 106 10.27 -8.44 14.08
N LYS A 107 11.51 -8.34 13.61
CA LYS A 107 12.68 -8.74 14.40
C LYS A 107 12.84 -7.77 15.58
N GLY A 108 13.15 -8.32 16.73
CA GLY A 108 13.35 -7.56 17.95
C GLY A 108 12.11 -7.45 18.81
N THR A 109 10.98 -7.05 18.26
CA THR A 109 9.72 -6.92 19.01
C THR A 109 8.85 -8.16 18.95
N PHE A 110 9.02 -8.99 17.91
CA PHE A 110 8.18 -10.16 17.61
C PHE A 110 6.71 -9.81 17.36
N LEU A 111 6.42 -8.55 17.04
CA LEU A 111 5.07 -8.12 16.72
C LEU A 111 4.67 -8.51 15.30
N ARG A 112 3.40 -8.88 15.13
CA ARG A 112 2.83 -9.10 13.79
C ARG A 112 2.66 -7.76 13.07
N MET A 113 2.59 -7.80 11.76
CA MET A 113 2.49 -6.59 10.94
C MET A 113 1.29 -5.73 11.31
N SER A 114 0.12 -6.33 11.56
CA SER A 114 -1.07 -5.58 11.99
C SER A 114 -0.86 -4.87 13.33
N GLN A 115 -0.15 -5.50 14.26
CA GLN A 115 0.16 -4.90 15.55
C GLN A 115 1.10 -3.70 15.40
N ILE A 116 2.09 -3.83 14.52
CA ILE A 116 3.02 -2.74 14.20
C ILE A 116 2.28 -1.54 13.63
N ILE A 117 1.35 -1.78 12.69
CA ILE A 117 0.57 -0.71 12.08
C ILE A 117 -0.28 0.01 13.14
N ARG A 118 -0.92 -0.75 14.03
CA ARG A 118 -1.70 -0.15 15.13
C ARG A 118 -0.83 0.70 16.04
N GLU A 119 0.31 0.18 16.44
CA GLU A 119 1.24 0.89 17.32
C GLU A 119 1.75 2.17 16.66
N ALA A 120 2.19 2.07 15.40
CA ALA A 120 2.77 3.20 14.67
C ALA A 120 1.75 4.32 14.39
N THR A 121 0.47 3.97 14.25
CA THR A 121 -0.61 4.93 13.98
C THR A 121 -1.36 5.35 15.24
N GLY A 122 -0.90 4.96 16.42
CA GLY A 122 -1.49 5.33 17.71
C GLY A 122 -2.85 4.66 17.97
N ASP A 123 -3.12 3.55 17.32
CA ASP A 123 -4.36 2.77 17.47
C ASP A 123 -5.63 3.59 17.18
N ARG A 124 -5.50 4.57 16.29
CA ARG A 124 -6.61 5.50 15.94
C ARG A 124 -7.41 5.06 14.72
N PHE A 125 -6.94 4.01 14.03
CA PHE A 125 -7.55 3.57 12.77
C PHE A 125 -7.82 2.07 12.82
N PRO A 126 -8.95 1.61 12.24
CA PRO A 126 -9.19 0.17 12.11
C PRO A 126 -8.11 -0.46 11.25
N VAL A 127 -7.58 -1.60 11.69
CA VAL A 127 -6.59 -2.37 10.93
C VAL A 127 -7.14 -3.75 10.64
N VAL A 128 -7.25 -4.06 9.36
CA VAL A 128 -7.73 -5.36 8.86
C VAL A 128 -6.55 -6.09 8.25
N THR A 129 -6.44 -7.38 8.54
CA THR A 129 -5.41 -8.23 7.93
C THR A 129 -6.04 -9.03 6.79
N LEU A 130 -5.44 -8.91 5.60
CA LEU A 130 -5.80 -9.72 4.46
C LEU A 130 -4.74 -10.80 4.34
N SER A 131 -5.14 -12.05 4.57
CA SER A 131 -4.23 -13.18 4.40
C SER A 131 -4.51 -13.85 3.07
N GLY A 132 -3.44 -14.00 2.28
CA GLY A 132 -3.51 -14.71 1.02
C GLY A 132 -3.00 -16.14 1.19
N PRO A 133 -3.13 -16.93 0.16
CA PRO A 133 -2.57 -18.27 0.13
C PRO A 133 -1.06 -18.27 0.23
#